data_de8aee7014f143dd2bad15f8ba4013a3
#
_entry.id   de8aee7014f143dd2bad15f8ba4013a3
#
_cell.length_a   1.000
_cell.length_b   1.000
_cell.length_c   1.000
_cell.angle_alpha   90.00
_cell.angle_beta   90.00
_cell.angle_gamma   90.00
#
_symmetry.space_group_name_H-M   'P 1'
#
loop_
_entity.id
_entity.type
_entity.pdbx_description
1 polymer ?
#
loop_
_entity_poly.entity_id
_entity_poly.type
_entity_poly.pdbx_seq_one_letter_code
_entity_poly.pdbx_strand_id
1 'polypeptide(L)'
;INNNHEYIDYIFPLPKGKISSKKDGIDKSFTEKSLLEYNNELKQKLNNPFHEISMTGANTILINSIRDIKKKLYKTTENNSFRIILIFQSEKLCYPNNEAANSLLKILEEPPKNSIFILVTSKPNLLIDTIKSRCIELFFPNPSINFFNNYNNLSEYTDIDLYRLLDGNIKHLKILDSKFIIKITDIMKDYNKSLINNKNEIDLKMISY
;
A
#
# COMPACT_ATOMS: atom_id res chain seq x y z
N ILE A 1 -18.13 9.01 -11.42
CA ILE A 1 -17.12 7.99 -11.08
C ILE A 1 -17.87 6.68 -10.95
N ASN A 2 -17.99 5.95 -12.08
CA ASN A 2 -18.63 4.63 -12.08
C ASN A 2 -17.61 3.63 -11.50
N ASN A 3 -17.66 3.41 -10.20
CA ASN A 3 -17.03 2.24 -9.59
C ASN A 3 -17.87 1.02 -9.99
N ASN A 4 -17.25 0.02 -10.57
CA ASN A 4 -17.91 -1.22 -11.01
C ASN A 4 -18.57 -2.02 -9.88
N HIS A 5 -18.50 -1.55 -8.63
CA HIS A 5 -19.16 -2.13 -7.46
C HIS A 5 -19.85 -1.01 -6.69
N GLU A 6 -21.13 -0.95 -6.78
CA GLU A 6 -22.00 0.06 -6.15
C GLU A 6 -21.83 0.17 -4.62
N TYR A 7 -21.29 -0.87 -4.01
CA TYR A 7 -21.14 -1.02 -2.56
C TYR A 7 -19.69 -0.95 -2.05
N ILE A 8 -18.72 -0.60 -2.91
CA ILE A 8 -17.32 -0.47 -2.52
C ILE A 8 -16.85 0.97 -2.76
N ASP A 9 -16.42 1.62 -1.69
CA ASP A 9 -15.78 2.93 -1.75
C ASP A 9 -14.28 2.81 -1.52
N TYR A 10 -13.50 3.49 -2.36
CA TYR A 10 -12.04 3.53 -2.28
C TYR A 10 -11.57 4.88 -1.75
N ILE A 11 -10.74 4.87 -0.71
CA ILE A 11 -10.11 6.05 -0.13
C ILE A 11 -8.59 5.87 -0.20
N PHE A 12 -7.92 6.88 -0.70
CA PHE A 12 -6.47 6.97 -0.75
C PHE A 12 -6.05 8.45 -0.81
N PRO A 13 -4.75 8.77 -0.66
CA PRO A 13 -4.29 10.15 -0.73
C PRO A 13 -4.71 10.85 -2.00
N LEU A 14 -5.21 12.07 -1.87
CA LEU A 14 -5.65 12.92 -2.98
C LEU A 14 -4.95 14.27 -2.95
N PRO A 15 -4.75 14.91 -4.11
CA PRO A 15 -4.27 16.28 -4.14
C PRO A 15 -5.31 17.21 -3.49
N LYS A 16 -4.85 18.26 -2.81
CA LYS A 16 -5.75 19.22 -2.17
C LYS A 16 -6.64 19.97 -3.17
N GLY A 17 -6.14 20.21 -4.37
CA GLY A 17 -6.86 20.90 -5.43
C GLY A 17 -7.37 22.28 -4.98
N LYS A 18 -8.64 22.56 -5.25
CA LYS A 18 -9.32 23.80 -4.88
C LYS A 18 -10.03 23.72 -3.52
N ILE A 19 -9.77 22.69 -2.71
CA ILE A 19 -10.32 22.59 -1.37
C ILE A 19 -9.71 23.67 -0.48
N SER A 20 -10.55 24.59 -0.01
CA SER A 20 -10.17 25.71 0.87
C SER A 20 -10.71 25.52 2.28
N SER A 21 -11.77 24.76 2.46
CA SER A 21 -12.41 24.54 3.75
C SER A 21 -12.78 23.06 3.99
N LYS A 22 -12.96 22.71 5.27
CA LYS A 22 -13.44 21.39 5.69
C LYS A 22 -14.89 21.10 5.27
N LYS A 23 -15.64 22.10 4.81
CA LYS A 23 -17.02 21.96 4.33
C LYS A 23 -17.10 21.68 2.83
N ASP A 24 -16.00 21.87 2.10
CA ASP A 24 -15.94 21.63 0.67
C ASP A 24 -16.15 20.13 0.37
N GLY A 25 -16.83 19.83 -0.73
CA GLY A 25 -16.93 18.46 -1.24
C GLY A 25 -15.59 17.98 -1.79
N ILE A 26 -15.41 16.67 -1.83
CA ILE A 26 -14.19 16.07 -2.34
C ILE A 26 -13.99 16.30 -3.85
N ASP A 27 -15.07 16.58 -4.57
CA ASP A 27 -15.06 16.95 -5.99
C ASP A 27 -14.14 18.12 -6.28
N LYS A 28 -14.01 19.08 -5.35
CA LYS A 28 -13.09 20.23 -5.46
C LYS A 28 -11.60 19.85 -5.41
N SER A 29 -11.25 18.63 -5.01
CA SER A 29 -9.87 18.15 -5.08
C SER A 29 -9.43 17.84 -6.51
N PHE A 30 -10.39 17.65 -7.42
CA PHE A 30 -10.10 17.24 -8.77
C PHE A 30 -10.07 18.41 -9.75
N THR A 31 -9.03 18.44 -10.55
CA THR A 31 -8.98 19.09 -11.86
C THR A 31 -9.24 18.03 -12.92
N GLU A 32 -9.51 18.40 -14.17
CA GLU A 32 -9.66 17.43 -15.27
C GLU A 32 -8.49 16.45 -15.33
N LYS A 33 -7.27 16.96 -15.24
CA LYS A 33 -6.05 16.16 -15.25
C LYS A 33 -5.98 15.19 -14.07
N SER A 34 -6.22 15.65 -12.85
CA SER A 34 -6.16 14.80 -11.67
C SER A 34 -7.31 13.81 -11.60
N LEU A 35 -8.45 14.10 -12.21
CA LEU A 35 -9.55 13.13 -12.33
C LEU A 35 -9.21 12.00 -13.29
N LEU A 36 -8.54 12.29 -14.41
CA LEU A 36 -8.03 11.27 -15.33
C LEU A 36 -6.98 10.40 -14.63
N GLU A 37 -6.04 11.01 -13.90
CA GLU A 37 -5.05 10.30 -13.11
C GLU A 37 -5.71 9.39 -12.07
N TYR A 38 -6.69 9.88 -11.30
CA TYR A 38 -7.46 9.10 -10.35
C TYR A 38 -8.09 7.85 -10.96
N ASN A 39 -8.78 8.03 -12.08
CA ASN A 39 -9.44 6.91 -12.77
C ASN A 39 -8.44 5.88 -13.28
N ASN A 40 -7.28 6.34 -13.79
CA ASN A 40 -6.22 5.47 -14.25
C ASN A 40 -5.58 4.68 -13.10
N GLU A 41 -5.23 5.35 -12.01
CA GLU A 41 -4.67 4.72 -10.81
C GLU A 41 -5.60 3.65 -10.23
N LEU A 42 -6.90 3.97 -10.14
CA LEU A 42 -7.90 3.03 -9.66
C LEU A 42 -8.04 1.82 -10.60
N LYS A 43 -8.06 2.06 -11.92
CA LYS A 43 -8.11 0.98 -12.92
C LYS A 43 -6.87 0.09 -12.85
N GLN A 44 -5.69 0.68 -12.68
CA GLN A 44 -4.44 -0.09 -12.52
C GLN A 44 -4.48 -0.93 -11.24
N LYS A 45 -4.97 -0.38 -10.12
CA LYS A 45 -5.11 -1.12 -8.86
C LYS A 45 -6.08 -2.29 -8.96
N LEU A 46 -7.19 -2.11 -9.65
CA LEU A 46 -8.18 -3.17 -9.87
C LEU A 46 -7.65 -4.30 -10.75
N ASN A 47 -6.83 -3.96 -11.76
CA ASN A 47 -6.22 -4.94 -12.66
C ASN A 47 -4.96 -5.60 -12.07
N ASN A 48 -4.27 -4.93 -11.18
CA ASN A 48 -3.04 -5.41 -10.56
C ASN A 48 -3.06 -5.15 -9.05
N PRO A 49 -3.32 -6.18 -8.21
CA PRO A 49 -3.37 -6.03 -6.76
C PRO A 49 -2.09 -5.44 -6.15
N PHE A 50 -0.94 -5.62 -6.81
CA PHE A 50 0.36 -5.11 -6.36
C PHE A 50 0.64 -3.65 -6.79
N HIS A 51 -0.24 -3.06 -7.62
CA HIS A 51 -0.11 -1.65 -7.99
C HIS A 51 -0.26 -0.76 -6.75
N GLU A 52 0.69 0.12 -6.53
CA GLU A 52 0.61 1.12 -5.48
C GLU A 52 0.00 2.40 -6.04
N ILE A 53 -1.13 2.80 -5.48
CA ILE A 53 -1.81 4.02 -5.91
C ILE A 53 -0.92 5.22 -5.56
N SER A 54 -0.62 6.04 -6.57
CA SER A 54 0.18 7.26 -6.40
C SER A 54 -0.35 8.34 -7.31
N MET A 55 -0.71 9.48 -6.74
CA MET A 55 -1.19 10.64 -7.47
C MET A 55 -0.27 11.85 -7.28
N THR A 56 -0.11 12.63 -8.32
CA THR A 56 0.72 13.84 -8.29
C THR A 56 0.19 14.83 -7.25
N GLY A 57 1.05 15.23 -6.31
CA GLY A 57 0.69 16.17 -5.23
C GLY A 57 -0.20 15.61 -4.12
N ALA A 58 -0.41 14.27 -4.09
CA ALA A 58 -1.23 13.61 -3.09
C ALA A 58 -0.38 13.01 -1.97
N ASN A 59 -0.24 13.74 -0.87
CA ASN A 59 0.60 13.35 0.27
C ASN A 59 -0.21 12.90 1.50
N THR A 60 -1.51 13.15 1.52
CA THR A 60 -2.36 12.90 2.68
C THR A 60 -3.75 12.45 2.24
N ILE A 61 -4.41 11.67 3.11
CA ILE A 61 -5.85 11.43 2.97
C ILE A 61 -6.58 12.66 3.50
N LEU A 62 -7.37 13.28 2.64
CA LEU A 62 -8.08 14.52 2.99
C LEU A 62 -9.22 14.23 3.97
N ILE A 63 -9.41 15.08 4.97
CA ILE A 63 -10.55 14.99 5.89
C ILE A 63 -11.89 15.02 5.14
N ASN A 64 -11.90 15.71 3.99
CA ASN A 64 -13.08 15.81 3.12
C ASN A 64 -13.49 14.45 2.57
N SER A 65 -12.52 13.54 2.24
CA SER A 65 -12.81 12.16 1.82
C SER A 65 -13.56 11.38 2.92
N ILE A 66 -13.10 11.49 4.17
CA ILE A 66 -13.74 10.82 5.31
C ILE A 66 -15.15 11.36 5.57
N ARG A 67 -15.34 12.68 5.43
CA ARG A 67 -16.64 13.30 5.60
C ARG A 67 -17.64 12.95 4.51
N ASP A 68 -17.18 12.83 3.28
CA ASP A 68 -18.05 12.44 2.17
C ASP A 68 -18.48 10.97 2.29
N ILE A 69 -17.58 10.08 2.71
CA ILE A 69 -17.96 8.71 3.06
C ILE A 69 -18.97 8.70 4.21
N LYS A 70 -18.76 9.49 5.25
CA LYS A 70 -19.72 9.60 6.35
C LYS A 70 -21.11 9.99 5.83
N LYS A 71 -21.21 11.02 5.00
CA LYS A 71 -22.49 11.45 4.40
C LYS A 71 -23.15 10.33 3.58
N LYS A 72 -22.37 9.59 2.79
CA LYS A 72 -22.87 8.47 1.98
C LYS A 72 -23.42 7.35 2.86
N LEU A 73 -22.68 6.95 3.89
CA LEU A 73 -23.06 5.88 4.80
C LEU A 73 -24.38 6.14 5.52
N TYR A 74 -24.61 7.39 5.93
CA TYR A 74 -25.86 7.76 6.64
C TYR A 74 -27.04 8.04 5.69
N LYS A 75 -26.82 8.23 4.39
CA LYS A 75 -27.88 8.43 3.41
C LYS A 75 -28.45 7.14 2.83
N THR A 76 -27.66 6.07 2.81
CA THR A 76 -28.00 4.80 2.12
C THR A 76 -28.57 3.79 3.11
N THR A 77 -29.75 4.06 3.66
CA THR A 77 -30.40 3.17 4.65
C THR A 77 -31.44 2.23 4.07
N GLU A 78 -31.65 2.25 2.75
CA GLU A 78 -32.82 1.54 2.15
C GLU A 78 -32.54 0.09 1.73
N ASN A 79 -31.29 -0.34 1.63
CA ASN A 79 -30.94 -1.72 1.27
C ASN A 79 -30.10 -2.40 2.35
N ASN A 80 -30.47 -3.63 2.71
CA ASN A 80 -29.70 -4.49 3.65
C ASN A 80 -28.31 -4.93 3.13
N SER A 81 -27.77 -4.25 2.13
CA SER A 81 -26.48 -4.55 1.51
C SER A 81 -25.32 -4.00 2.32
N PHE A 82 -24.25 -4.79 2.46
CA PHE A 82 -23.01 -4.32 3.09
C PHE A 82 -22.30 -3.32 2.20
N ARG A 83 -21.80 -2.23 2.80
CA ARG A 83 -20.92 -1.28 2.15
C ARG A 83 -19.49 -1.46 2.67
N ILE A 84 -18.55 -1.64 1.76
CA ILE A 84 -17.14 -1.86 2.08
C ILE A 84 -16.37 -0.57 1.78
N ILE A 85 -15.63 -0.08 2.75
CA ILE A 85 -14.77 1.10 2.64
C ILE A 85 -13.31 0.62 2.71
N LEU A 86 -12.62 0.67 1.57
CA LEU A 86 -11.19 0.33 1.46
C LEU A 86 -10.35 1.60 1.57
N ILE A 87 -9.52 1.69 2.60
CA ILE A 87 -8.63 2.83 2.85
C ILE A 87 -7.19 2.38 2.61
N PHE A 88 -6.62 2.75 1.46
CA PHE A 88 -5.24 2.45 1.12
C PHE A 88 -4.29 3.51 1.68
N GLN A 89 -3.06 3.10 2.03
CA GLN A 89 -2.06 3.96 2.66
C GLN A 89 -2.64 4.68 3.89
N SER A 90 -3.31 3.92 4.76
CA SER A 90 -4.09 4.47 5.87
C SER A 90 -3.24 5.24 6.89
N GLU A 91 -1.92 5.06 6.93
CA GLU A 91 -0.99 5.90 7.67
C GLU A 91 -1.05 7.38 7.25
N LYS A 92 -1.47 7.66 6.02
CA LYS A 92 -1.65 9.02 5.50
C LYS A 92 -2.86 9.77 6.09
N LEU A 93 -3.69 9.09 6.87
CA LEU A 93 -4.72 9.75 7.70
C LEU A 93 -4.13 10.62 8.80
N CYS A 94 -2.91 10.28 9.24
CA CYS A 94 -2.24 10.92 10.37
C CYS A 94 -1.24 12.03 9.93
N TYR A 95 -1.10 12.28 8.64
CA TYR A 95 -0.15 13.26 8.11
C TYR A 95 -0.88 14.40 7.35
N PRO A 96 -0.45 15.66 7.48
CA PRO A 96 0.54 16.21 8.42
C PRO A 96 0.01 16.38 9.84
N ASN A 97 -1.27 16.18 10.04
CA ASN A 97 -1.95 16.22 11.33
C ASN A 97 -3.02 15.12 11.40
N ASN A 98 -3.53 14.85 12.59
CA ASN A 98 -4.48 13.76 12.83
C ASN A 98 -5.95 14.13 12.53
N GLU A 99 -6.24 15.19 11.77
CA GLU A 99 -7.64 15.63 11.56
C GLU A 99 -8.48 14.58 10.82
N ALA A 100 -7.93 13.98 9.75
CA ALA A 100 -8.63 12.93 9.01
C ALA A 100 -8.79 11.67 9.87
N ALA A 101 -7.73 11.29 10.62
CA ALA A 101 -7.75 10.19 11.57
C ALA A 101 -8.83 10.40 12.64
N ASN A 102 -8.86 11.56 13.27
CA ASN A 102 -9.87 11.92 14.29
C ASN A 102 -11.30 11.95 13.73
N SER A 103 -11.45 12.33 12.45
CA SER A 103 -12.77 12.26 11.80
C SER A 103 -13.21 10.82 11.56
N LEU A 104 -12.28 9.91 11.23
CA LEU A 104 -12.55 8.49 11.04
C LEU A 104 -12.87 7.80 12.37
N LEU A 105 -12.17 8.14 13.47
CA LEU A 105 -12.45 7.59 14.81
C LEU A 105 -13.91 7.67 15.20
N LYS A 106 -14.55 8.82 14.92
CA LYS A 106 -15.99 9.03 15.23
C LYS A 106 -16.90 8.07 14.47
N ILE A 107 -16.44 7.54 13.33
CA ILE A 107 -17.20 6.56 12.54
C ILE A 107 -16.90 5.14 13.04
N LEU A 108 -15.65 4.88 13.44
CA LEU A 108 -15.23 3.58 13.97
C LEU A 108 -15.79 3.30 15.38
N GLU A 109 -16.08 4.33 16.17
CA GLU A 109 -16.73 4.20 17.48
C GLU A 109 -18.18 3.74 17.35
N GLU A 110 -18.91 4.30 16.38
CA GLU A 110 -20.30 3.98 16.11
C GLU A 110 -20.47 3.75 14.60
N PRO A 111 -20.02 2.60 14.08
CA PRO A 111 -20.08 2.32 12.67
C PRO A 111 -21.53 2.17 12.20
N PRO A 112 -21.90 2.77 11.06
CA PRO A 112 -23.23 2.56 10.50
C PRO A 112 -23.48 1.07 10.23
N LYS A 113 -24.73 0.65 10.40
CA LYS A 113 -25.14 -0.74 10.13
C LYS A 113 -24.72 -1.14 8.70
N ASN A 114 -24.30 -2.39 8.56
CA ASN A 114 -23.87 -2.97 7.28
C ASN A 114 -22.67 -2.23 6.63
N SER A 115 -21.79 -1.59 7.41
CA SER A 115 -20.54 -1.02 6.91
C SER A 115 -19.33 -1.78 7.41
N ILE A 116 -18.36 -2.02 6.51
CA ILE A 116 -17.10 -2.69 6.81
C ILE A 116 -15.97 -1.74 6.39
N PHE A 117 -15.07 -1.44 7.32
CA PHE A 117 -13.88 -0.62 7.07
C PHE A 117 -12.66 -1.53 7.01
N ILE A 118 -11.89 -1.42 5.92
CA ILE A 118 -10.62 -2.14 5.74
C ILE A 118 -9.52 -1.11 5.54
N LEU A 119 -8.65 -0.98 6.54
CA LEU A 119 -7.50 -0.09 6.53
C LEU A 119 -6.27 -0.89 6.07
N VAL A 120 -5.64 -0.44 5.00
CA VAL A 120 -4.44 -1.09 4.43
C VAL A 120 -3.24 -0.17 4.62
N THR A 121 -2.19 -0.66 5.26
CA THR A 121 -0.95 0.07 5.49
C THR A 121 0.26 -0.86 5.48
N SER A 122 1.39 -0.36 4.98
CA SER A 122 2.70 -0.99 5.16
C SER A 122 3.47 -0.40 6.36
N LYS A 123 2.90 0.62 7.03
CA LYS A 123 3.55 1.37 8.12
C LYS A 123 2.61 1.49 9.32
N PRO A 124 2.24 0.37 9.97
CA PRO A 124 1.27 0.38 11.08
C PRO A 124 1.71 1.27 12.25
N ASN A 125 3.02 1.46 12.44
CA ASN A 125 3.56 2.33 13.49
C ASN A 125 3.24 3.82 13.29
N LEU A 126 2.84 4.23 12.09
CA LEU A 126 2.43 5.61 11.80
C LEU A 126 0.93 5.86 12.01
N LEU A 127 0.16 4.80 12.26
CA LEU A 127 -1.24 4.94 12.68
C LEU A 127 -1.33 5.23 14.17
N ILE A 128 -2.24 6.14 14.54
CA ILE A 128 -2.50 6.46 15.96
C ILE A 128 -3.11 5.25 16.67
N ASP A 129 -2.72 5.05 17.93
CA ASP A 129 -3.14 3.88 18.72
C ASP A 129 -4.67 3.80 18.92
N THR A 130 -5.33 4.94 18.93
CA THR A 130 -6.79 5.02 19.01
C THR A 130 -7.51 4.42 17.80
N ILE A 131 -6.93 4.44 16.61
CA ILE A 131 -7.44 3.72 15.43
C ILE A 131 -7.14 2.22 15.58
N LYS A 132 -5.88 1.88 15.91
CA LYS A 132 -5.46 0.47 16.07
C LYS A 132 -6.32 -0.27 17.09
N SER A 133 -6.63 0.36 18.22
CA SER A 133 -7.46 -0.26 19.29
C SER A 133 -8.92 -0.53 18.87
N ARG A 134 -9.39 0.06 17.77
CA ARG A 134 -10.76 -0.15 17.23
C ARG A 134 -10.79 -1.05 16.00
N CYS A 135 -9.64 -1.58 15.59
CA CYS A 135 -9.50 -2.46 14.44
C CYS A 135 -8.99 -3.84 14.87
N ILE A 136 -9.39 -4.86 14.14
CA ILE A 136 -8.74 -6.17 14.20
C ILE A 136 -7.53 -6.09 13.27
N GLU A 137 -6.34 -6.28 13.83
CA GLU A 137 -5.11 -6.26 13.06
C GLU A 137 -4.85 -7.63 12.42
N LEU A 138 -4.67 -7.61 11.10
CA LEU A 138 -4.29 -8.79 10.32
C LEU A 138 -2.92 -8.52 9.68
N PHE A 139 -1.93 -9.29 10.08
CA PHE A 139 -0.59 -9.21 9.53
C PHE A 139 -0.43 -10.13 8.32
N PHE A 140 0.02 -9.57 7.22
CA PHE A 140 0.37 -10.30 6.00
C PHE A 140 1.89 -10.23 5.83
N PRO A 141 2.61 -11.34 6.06
CA PRO A 141 4.06 -11.39 5.84
C PRO A 141 4.38 -11.29 4.35
N ASN A 142 5.65 -11.02 4.05
CA ASN A 142 6.14 -11.12 2.68
C ASN A 142 5.88 -12.52 2.10
N PRO A 143 5.59 -12.64 0.80
CA PRO A 143 5.36 -13.92 0.16
C PRO A 143 6.53 -14.89 0.37
N SER A 144 6.25 -16.18 0.45
CA SER A 144 7.31 -17.18 0.52
C SER A 144 8.20 -17.15 -0.73
N ILE A 145 9.44 -17.61 -0.60
CA ILE A 145 10.38 -17.68 -1.73
C ILE A 145 9.81 -18.52 -2.88
N ASN A 146 9.10 -19.59 -2.58
CA ASN A 146 8.46 -20.43 -3.59
C ASN A 146 7.37 -19.67 -4.36
N PHE A 147 6.55 -18.88 -3.67
CA PHE A 147 5.55 -18.03 -4.30
C PHE A 147 6.20 -16.94 -5.16
N PHE A 148 7.26 -16.31 -4.64
CA PHE A 148 8.02 -15.27 -5.32
C PHE A 148 8.62 -15.80 -6.64
N ASN A 149 9.24 -16.97 -6.63
CA ASN A 149 9.83 -17.61 -7.80
C ASN A 149 8.77 -18.01 -8.85
N ASN A 150 7.66 -18.62 -8.39
CA ASN A 150 6.59 -19.06 -9.29
C ASN A 150 5.84 -17.89 -9.94
N TYR A 151 5.71 -16.77 -9.23
CA TYR A 151 4.95 -15.62 -9.70
C TYR A 151 5.50 -14.99 -10.99
N ASN A 152 6.80 -15.10 -11.23
CA ASN A 152 7.48 -14.48 -12.38
C ASN A 152 8.01 -15.45 -13.41
N ASN A 153 7.64 -16.74 -13.34
CA ASN A 153 8.25 -17.78 -14.18
C ASN A 153 9.78 -17.79 -14.13
N LEU A 154 10.35 -17.33 -13.00
CA LEU A 154 11.78 -17.33 -12.72
C LEU A 154 12.26 -18.73 -12.31
N SER A 155 11.67 -19.79 -12.87
CA SER A 155 12.03 -21.18 -12.55
C SER A 155 13.51 -21.52 -12.82
N GLU A 156 14.20 -20.72 -13.61
CA GLU A 156 15.64 -20.81 -13.84
C GLU A 156 16.48 -20.03 -12.81
N TYR A 157 15.87 -19.13 -12.03
CA TYR A 157 16.55 -18.26 -11.07
C TYR A 157 15.97 -18.44 -9.67
N THR A 158 16.17 -19.63 -9.08
CA THR A 158 15.91 -19.86 -7.65
C THR A 158 16.97 -19.14 -6.81
N ASP A 159 16.98 -17.83 -6.86
CA ASP A 159 18.01 -17.07 -6.17
C ASP A 159 17.47 -16.51 -4.85
N ILE A 160 17.81 -17.20 -3.77
CA ILE A 160 17.52 -16.76 -2.40
C ILE A 160 18.09 -15.36 -2.15
N ASP A 161 19.16 -15.00 -2.83
CA ASP A 161 19.80 -13.70 -2.70
C ASP A 161 18.97 -12.59 -3.34
N LEU A 162 18.36 -12.86 -4.51
CA LEU A 162 17.42 -11.91 -5.13
C LEU A 162 16.18 -11.71 -4.26
N TYR A 163 15.63 -12.78 -3.69
CA TYR A 163 14.51 -12.69 -2.75
C TYR A 163 14.87 -11.83 -1.54
N ARG A 164 16.03 -12.03 -0.95
CA ARG A 164 16.55 -11.24 0.18
C ARG A 164 16.81 -9.78 -0.21
N LEU A 165 17.43 -9.55 -1.36
CA LEU A 165 17.70 -8.20 -1.87
C LEU A 165 16.44 -7.37 -2.03
N LEU A 166 15.37 -8.01 -2.51
CA LEU A 166 14.07 -7.37 -2.75
C LEU A 166 13.13 -7.47 -1.55
N ASP A 167 13.59 -8.06 -0.43
CA ASP A 167 12.77 -8.33 0.76
C ASP A 167 11.46 -9.05 0.43
N GLY A 168 11.49 -9.98 -0.54
CA GLY A 168 10.32 -10.67 -1.05
C GLY A 168 9.30 -9.77 -1.78
N ASN A 169 9.66 -8.55 -2.11
CA ASN A 169 8.73 -7.59 -2.71
C ASN A 169 8.54 -7.85 -4.21
N ILE A 170 7.41 -8.45 -4.55
CA ILE A 170 7.05 -8.78 -5.95
C ILE A 170 6.93 -7.52 -6.83
N LYS A 171 6.57 -6.37 -6.25
CA LYS A 171 6.48 -5.12 -6.99
C LYS A 171 7.84 -4.71 -7.55
N HIS A 172 8.89 -4.79 -6.75
CA HIS A 172 10.25 -4.46 -7.18
C HIS A 172 10.71 -5.38 -8.30
N LEU A 173 10.35 -6.65 -8.23
CA LEU A 173 10.68 -7.61 -9.26
C LEU A 173 10.07 -7.26 -10.63
N LYS A 174 8.83 -6.76 -10.66
CA LYS A 174 8.14 -6.34 -11.89
C LYS A 174 8.74 -5.10 -12.55
N ILE A 175 9.41 -4.26 -11.78
CA ILE A 175 10.03 -3.02 -12.27
C ILE A 175 11.41 -3.31 -12.87
N LEU A 176 12.05 -4.39 -12.43
CA LEU A 176 13.39 -4.75 -12.89
C LEU A 176 13.32 -5.47 -14.24
N ASP A 177 14.12 -4.99 -15.19
CA ASP A 177 14.35 -5.69 -16.46
C ASP A 177 15.08 -7.02 -16.18
N SER A 178 14.73 -8.07 -16.93
CA SER A 178 15.36 -9.39 -16.83
C SER A 178 16.90 -9.34 -16.97
N LYS A 179 17.42 -8.49 -17.85
CA LYS A 179 18.87 -8.28 -18.00
C LYS A 179 19.50 -7.67 -16.74
N PHE A 180 18.80 -6.79 -16.07
CA PHE A 180 19.26 -6.16 -14.83
C PHE A 180 19.25 -7.16 -13.67
N ILE A 181 18.24 -8.02 -13.61
CA ILE A 181 18.14 -9.11 -12.61
C ILE A 181 19.34 -10.05 -12.76
N ILE A 182 19.62 -10.53 -13.98
CA ILE A 182 20.77 -11.42 -14.25
C ILE A 182 22.06 -10.76 -13.79
N LYS A 183 22.30 -9.51 -14.18
CA LYS A 183 23.52 -8.79 -13.82
C LYS A 183 23.70 -8.63 -12.30
N ILE A 184 22.62 -8.33 -11.56
CA ILE A 184 22.66 -8.22 -10.10
C ILE A 184 22.95 -9.57 -9.46
N THR A 185 22.28 -10.63 -9.89
CA THR A 185 22.50 -11.98 -9.33
C THR A 185 23.92 -12.47 -9.56
N ASP A 186 24.52 -12.18 -10.71
CA ASP A 186 25.92 -12.53 -10.99
C ASP A 186 26.89 -11.74 -10.07
N ILE A 187 26.68 -10.44 -9.92
CA ILE A 187 27.48 -9.60 -9.00
C ILE A 187 27.37 -10.12 -7.56
N MET A 188 26.17 -10.49 -7.10
CA MET A 188 25.98 -11.03 -5.76
C MET A 188 26.68 -12.37 -5.56
N LYS A 189 26.63 -13.26 -6.56
CA LYS A 189 27.36 -14.55 -6.52
C LYS A 189 28.87 -14.35 -6.43
N ASP A 190 29.42 -13.42 -7.19
CA ASP A 190 30.84 -13.11 -7.16
C ASP A 190 31.25 -12.47 -5.83
N TYR A 191 30.43 -11.58 -5.28
CA TYR A 191 30.64 -10.99 -3.96
C TYR A 191 30.63 -12.05 -2.87
N ASN A 192 29.63 -12.94 -2.84
CA ASN A 192 29.54 -14.02 -1.88
C ASN A 192 30.74 -14.98 -1.98
N LYS A 193 31.20 -15.33 -3.19
CA LYS A 193 32.43 -16.12 -3.40
C LYS A 193 33.66 -15.41 -2.81
N SER A 194 33.79 -14.11 -3.02
CA SER A 194 34.92 -13.33 -2.49
C SER A 194 34.93 -13.29 -0.96
N LEU A 195 33.77 -13.19 -0.33
CA LEU A 195 33.64 -13.22 1.13
C LEU A 195 34.05 -14.58 1.72
N ILE A 196 33.65 -15.68 1.08
CA ILE A 196 33.99 -17.05 1.49
C ILE A 196 35.51 -17.25 1.37
N ASN A 197 36.10 -16.82 0.25
CA ASN A 197 37.56 -16.96 0.04
C ASN A 197 38.37 -16.14 1.05
N ASN A 198 37.95 -14.90 1.31
CA ASN A 198 38.62 -14.06 2.33
C ASN A 198 38.50 -14.65 3.74
N LYS A 199 37.34 -15.26 4.08
CA LYS A 199 37.15 -15.92 5.37
C LYS A 199 38.09 -17.13 5.51
N ASN A 200 38.22 -17.94 4.44
CA ASN A 200 39.15 -19.08 4.43
C ASN A 200 40.61 -18.65 4.54
N GLU A 201 41.00 -17.51 3.97
CA GLU A 201 42.37 -16.96 4.15
C GLU A 201 42.62 -16.48 5.58
N ILE A 202 41.60 -15.89 6.24
CA ILE A 202 41.69 -15.44 7.63
C ILE A 202 41.76 -16.65 8.56
N ASP A 203 40.95 -17.68 8.36
CA ASP A 203 40.94 -18.90 9.17
C ASP A 203 42.25 -19.67 9.01
N LEU A 204 42.84 -19.75 7.81
CA LEU A 204 44.15 -20.37 7.57
C LEU A 204 45.31 -19.58 8.23
N LYS A 205 45.21 -18.26 8.30
CA LYS A 205 46.20 -17.43 9.01
C LYS A 205 46.09 -17.54 10.52
N MET A 206 44.91 -17.83 11.06
CA MET A 206 44.71 -18.05 12.51
C MET A 206 45.20 -19.42 12.98
N ILE A 207 45.30 -20.42 12.11
CA ILE A 207 45.78 -21.78 12.45
C ILE A 207 47.31 -21.88 12.33
N SER A 208 47.98 -20.89 11.72
CA SER A 208 49.42 -20.87 11.51
C SER A 208 50.20 -20.10 12.58
N TYR A 209 49.58 -19.78 13.71
CA TYR A 209 50.17 -19.25 14.96
C TYR A 209 49.84 -20.23 16.09
#